data_be67511c232635ee043284edd255ca43
#
_entry.id   be67511c232635ee043284edd255ca43
#
_cell.length_a   1.000
_cell.length_b   1.000
_cell.length_c   1.000
_cell.angle_alpha   90.00
_cell.angle_beta   90.00
_cell.angle_gamma   90.00
#
_symmetry.space_group_name_H-M   'P 1'
#
loop_
_entity.id
_entity.type
_entity.pdbx_description
1 polymer ?
#
loop_
_entity_poly.entity_id
_entity_poly.type
_entity_poly.pdbx_seq_one_letter_code
_entity_poly.pdbx_strand_id
1 'polypeptide(L)'
;MVGKIIGTGSYIPEQIWDNEKLSHMVDTNDEWIRERTGIARRHIAGEKETTAYMAAQAAQAALQNAGMEASEVELIIVATISPGEIMPCTAC
;
A
#
# COMPACT_ATOMS: atom_id res chain seq x y z
N MET A 1 26.07 4.54 14.13
CA MET A 1 25.02 5.40 13.60
C MET A 1 23.66 4.86 14.01
N VAL A 2 22.79 5.71 14.46
CA VAL A 2 21.46 5.31 14.91
C VAL A 2 20.42 5.92 13.98
N GLY A 3 19.57 5.08 13.42
CA GLY A 3 18.45 5.53 12.59
C GLY A 3 17.25 5.93 13.43
N LYS A 4 16.45 6.84 12.91
CA LYS A 4 15.28 7.35 13.57
C LYS A 4 14.16 7.57 12.56
N ILE A 5 12.95 7.17 12.92
CA ILE A 5 11.77 7.44 12.08
C ILE A 5 11.28 8.85 12.41
N ILE A 6 11.23 9.73 11.40
CA ILE A 6 10.82 11.13 11.57
C ILE A 6 9.48 11.44 10.94
N GLY A 7 8.92 10.53 10.18
CA GLY A 7 7.61 10.70 9.58
C GLY A 7 7.09 9.40 9.00
N THR A 8 5.77 9.27 8.95
CA THR A 8 5.11 8.13 8.37
C THR A 8 3.97 8.59 7.46
N GLY A 9 3.61 7.76 6.50
CA GLY A 9 2.49 8.03 5.63
C GLY A 9 1.96 6.74 5.03
N SER A 10 0.71 6.80 4.63
CA SER A 10 0.06 5.66 4.02
C SER A 10 -0.86 6.10 2.90
N TYR A 11 -1.20 5.17 2.03
CA TYR A 11 -2.23 5.36 1.02
C TYR A 11 -3.18 4.17 1.08
N ILE A 12 -4.46 4.47 1.21
CA ILE A 12 -5.50 3.46 1.32
C ILE A 12 -6.49 3.66 0.17
N PRO A 13 -6.62 2.69 -0.75
CA PRO A 13 -7.61 2.79 -1.84
C PRO A 13 -9.02 2.97 -1.30
N GLU A 14 -9.86 3.69 -2.06
CA GLU A 14 -11.24 3.97 -1.65
C GLU A 14 -12.16 2.76 -1.78
N GLN A 15 -11.90 1.89 -2.75
CA GLN A 15 -12.73 0.72 -2.99
C GLN A 15 -12.57 -0.30 -1.87
N ILE A 16 -13.68 -0.71 -1.27
CA ILE A 16 -13.68 -1.67 -0.16
C ILE A 16 -14.41 -2.93 -0.58
N TRP A 17 -13.79 -4.08 -0.38
CA TRP A 17 -14.45 -5.39 -0.55
C TRP A 17 -14.55 -6.07 0.80
N ASP A 18 -15.77 -6.42 1.20
CA ASP A 18 -15.98 -7.24 2.38
C ASP A 18 -15.80 -8.72 2.03
N ASN A 19 -15.88 -9.58 3.04
CA ASN A 19 -15.69 -11.01 2.83
C ASN A 19 -16.81 -11.63 2.00
N GLU A 20 -18.01 -11.09 2.07
CA GLU A 20 -19.14 -11.56 1.26
C GLU A 20 -18.85 -11.33 -0.22
N LYS A 21 -18.39 -10.13 -0.60
CA LYS A 21 -18.04 -9.83 -1.98
C LYS A 21 -16.88 -10.69 -2.45
N LEU A 22 -15.90 -10.92 -1.60
CA LEU A 22 -14.76 -11.77 -1.93
C LEU A 22 -15.19 -13.23 -2.17
N SER A 23 -16.16 -13.72 -1.40
CA SER A 23 -16.67 -15.09 -1.55
C SER A 23 -17.36 -15.35 -2.88
N HIS A 24 -17.83 -14.30 -3.56
CA HIS A 24 -18.39 -14.41 -4.90
C HIS A 24 -17.32 -14.60 -5.98
N MET A 25 -16.08 -14.27 -5.67
CA MET A 25 -14.98 -14.30 -6.64
C MET A 25 -14.03 -15.47 -6.42
N VAL A 26 -13.92 -15.95 -5.20
CA VAL A 26 -13.05 -17.08 -4.84
C VAL A 26 -13.82 -18.03 -3.91
N ASP A 27 -13.38 -19.27 -3.87
CA ASP A 27 -14.04 -20.31 -3.05
C ASP A 27 -13.68 -20.15 -1.57
N THR A 28 -14.41 -19.24 -0.90
CA THR A 28 -14.21 -18.94 0.50
C THR A 28 -15.50 -18.40 1.11
N ASN A 29 -15.50 -18.12 2.40
CA ASN A 29 -16.62 -17.47 3.08
C ASN A 29 -16.12 -16.57 4.21
N ASP A 30 -17.00 -15.71 4.71
CA ASP A 30 -16.69 -14.75 5.77
C ASP A 30 -16.18 -15.43 7.04
N GLU A 31 -16.85 -16.49 7.46
CA GLU A 31 -16.48 -17.22 8.68
C GLU A 31 -15.05 -17.76 8.60
N TRP A 32 -14.70 -18.38 7.47
CA TRP A 32 -13.36 -18.93 7.24
C TRP A 32 -12.30 -17.84 7.28
N ILE A 33 -12.57 -16.71 6.60
CA ILE A 33 -11.62 -15.59 6.50
C ILE A 33 -11.41 -14.97 7.89
N ARG A 34 -12.47 -14.70 8.62
CA ARG A 34 -12.38 -14.10 9.96
C ARG A 34 -11.66 -15.02 10.94
N GLU A 35 -11.93 -16.31 10.86
CA GLU A 35 -11.29 -17.29 11.73
C GLU A 35 -9.79 -17.36 11.51
N ARG A 36 -9.35 -17.25 10.24
CA ARG A 36 -7.94 -17.34 9.86
C ARG A 36 -7.18 -16.04 9.99
N THR A 37 -7.80 -14.91 9.71
CA THR A 37 -7.11 -13.63 9.60
C THR A 37 -7.67 -12.55 10.52
N GLY A 38 -8.89 -12.68 10.99
CA GLY A 38 -9.59 -11.62 11.72
C GLY A 38 -10.04 -10.47 10.84
N ILE A 39 -9.90 -10.60 9.52
CA ILE A 39 -10.19 -9.53 8.56
C ILE A 39 -11.62 -9.65 8.06
N ALA A 40 -12.41 -8.57 8.21
CA ALA A 40 -13.79 -8.51 7.72
C ALA A 40 -13.89 -7.89 6.33
N ARG A 41 -12.99 -7.00 6.01
CA ARG A 41 -12.97 -6.26 4.73
C ARG A 41 -11.56 -5.78 4.41
N ARG A 42 -11.36 -5.39 3.16
CA ARG A 42 -10.08 -4.87 2.69
C ARG A 42 -10.29 -3.82 1.63
N HIS A 43 -9.30 -2.97 1.46
CA HIS A 43 -9.30 -1.97 0.40
C HIS A 43 -8.64 -2.56 -0.84
N ILE A 44 -9.25 -2.33 -1.99
CA ILE A 44 -8.81 -2.88 -3.27
C ILE A 44 -8.39 -1.73 -4.18
N ALA A 45 -7.21 -1.86 -4.79
CA ALA A 45 -6.71 -0.87 -5.72
C ALA A 45 -7.60 -0.80 -6.97
N GLY A 46 -7.91 0.41 -7.42
CA GLY A 46 -8.63 0.64 -8.66
C GLY A 46 -7.69 0.55 -9.87
N GLU A 47 -8.23 0.73 -11.09
CA GLU A 47 -7.45 0.62 -12.32
C GLU A 47 -6.24 1.56 -12.38
N LYS A 48 -6.39 2.77 -11.83
CA LYS A 48 -5.34 3.78 -11.86
C LYS A 48 -4.42 3.70 -10.65
N GLU A 49 -4.71 2.85 -9.70
CA GLU A 49 -3.97 2.73 -8.46
C GLU A 49 -2.92 1.61 -8.56
N THR A 50 -1.86 1.89 -9.31
CA THR A 50 -0.73 0.97 -9.46
C THR A 50 0.11 0.97 -8.19
N THR A 51 1.01 -0.01 -8.06
CA THR A 51 1.95 -0.07 -6.94
C THR A 51 2.78 1.22 -6.85
N ALA A 52 3.28 1.71 -7.99
CA ALA A 52 4.06 2.95 -8.04
C ALA A 52 3.24 4.16 -7.61
N TYR A 53 1.99 4.26 -8.07
CA TYR A 53 1.10 5.36 -7.68
C TYR A 53 0.84 5.36 -6.17
N MET A 54 0.47 4.22 -5.63
CA MET A 54 0.18 4.11 -4.20
C MET A 54 1.42 4.38 -3.34
N ALA A 55 2.58 3.89 -3.77
CA ALA A 55 3.84 4.14 -3.07
C ALA A 55 4.20 5.63 -3.09
N ALA A 56 4.01 6.30 -4.23
CA ALA A 56 4.28 7.73 -4.35
C ALA A 56 3.37 8.56 -3.45
N GLN A 57 2.08 8.23 -3.38
CA GLN A 57 1.13 8.93 -2.52
C GLN A 57 1.47 8.74 -1.03
N ALA A 58 1.81 7.52 -0.64
CA ALA A 58 2.22 7.23 0.74
C ALA A 58 3.52 7.96 1.09
N ALA A 59 4.48 8.00 0.17
CA ALA A 59 5.74 8.71 0.36
C ALA A 59 5.54 10.21 0.53
N GLN A 60 4.66 10.82 -0.28
CA GLN A 60 4.33 12.24 -0.14
C GLN A 60 3.72 12.54 1.23
N ALA A 61 2.83 11.68 1.71
CA ALA A 61 2.23 11.84 3.03
C ALA A 61 3.30 11.75 4.13
N ALA A 62 4.25 10.83 3.99
CA ALA A 62 5.35 10.68 4.94
C ALA A 62 6.26 11.91 4.95
N LEU A 63 6.58 12.45 3.77
CA LEU A 63 7.40 13.66 3.66
C LEU A 63 6.71 14.87 4.29
N GLN A 64 5.41 15.03 4.07
CA GLN A 64 4.64 16.09 4.70
C GLN A 64 4.61 15.94 6.22
N ASN A 65 4.45 14.72 6.70
CA ASN A 65 4.48 14.45 8.13
C ASN A 65 5.83 14.78 8.75
N ALA A 66 6.91 14.51 8.03
CA ALA A 66 8.28 14.80 8.48
C ALA A 66 8.70 16.26 8.28
N GLY A 67 7.94 17.03 7.51
CA GLY A 67 8.31 18.41 7.17
C GLY A 67 9.48 18.48 6.19
N MET A 68 9.60 17.50 5.32
CA MET A 68 10.70 17.41 4.33
C MET A 68 10.19 17.57 2.90
N GLU A 69 11.08 17.95 2.02
CA GLU A 69 10.82 17.96 0.58
C GLU A 69 11.47 16.75 -0.08
N ALA A 70 10.91 16.34 -1.22
CA ALA A 70 11.41 15.19 -1.96
C ALA A 70 12.88 15.32 -2.34
N SER A 71 13.34 16.54 -2.62
CA SER A 71 14.73 16.82 -2.98
C SER A 71 15.73 16.53 -1.86
N GLU A 72 15.27 16.42 -0.63
CA GLU A 72 16.11 16.11 0.54
C GLU A 72 16.35 14.61 0.73
N VAL A 73 15.64 13.77 -0.04
CA VAL A 73 15.75 12.31 0.07
C VAL A 73 17.01 11.82 -0.62
N GLU A 74 17.85 11.11 0.08
CA GLU A 74 19.14 10.59 -0.43
C GLU A 74 19.05 9.13 -0.87
N LEU A 75 18.14 8.36 -0.26
CA LEU A 75 18.01 6.92 -0.54
C LEU A 75 16.55 6.51 -0.47
N ILE A 76 16.10 5.72 -1.45
CA ILE A 76 14.75 5.15 -1.47
C ILE A 76 14.85 3.64 -1.50
N ILE A 77 14.12 2.98 -0.58
CA ILE A 77 14.03 1.52 -0.54
C ILE A 77 12.56 1.14 -0.70
N VAL A 78 12.24 0.32 -1.71
CA VAL A 78 10.88 -0.16 -1.96
C VAL A 78 10.86 -1.68 -1.83
N ALA A 79 10.04 -2.17 -0.90
CA ALA A 79 9.84 -3.59 -0.68
C ALA A 79 8.47 -4.00 -1.21
N THR A 80 8.44 -4.76 -2.29
CA THR A 80 7.20 -5.24 -2.90
C THR A 80 7.44 -6.54 -3.66
N ILE A 81 6.42 -7.39 -3.70
CA ILE A 81 6.44 -8.62 -4.50
C ILE A 81 5.66 -8.45 -5.80
N SER A 82 4.98 -7.32 -5.97
CA SER A 82 4.18 -7.03 -7.17
C SER A 82 4.45 -5.62 -7.67
N PRO A 83 5.65 -5.36 -8.23
CA PRO A 83 5.94 -4.05 -8.82
C PRO A 83 5.00 -3.79 -10.00
N GLY A 84 4.58 -2.55 -10.16
CA GLY A 84 3.65 -2.18 -11.24
C GLY A 84 4.24 -2.35 -12.63
N GLU A 85 5.57 -2.28 -12.72
CA GLU A 85 6.31 -2.39 -13.97
C GLU A 85 7.58 -3.21 -13.76
N ILE A 86 7.97 -3.94 -14.80
CA ILE A 86 9.21 -4.72 -14.76
C ILE A 86 10.42 -3.79 -14.85
N MET A 87 10.36 -2.82 -15.76
CA MET A 87 11.34 -1.75 -15.91
C MET A 87 10.66 -0.51 -16.44
N PRO A 88 10.83 0.69 -15.83
CA PRO A 88 11.64 0.91 -14.64
C PRO A 88 11.03 0.31 -13.36
N CYS A 89 11.83 0.20 -12.31
CA CYS A 89 11.36 -0.28 -11.02
C CYS A 89 10.45 0.75 -10.35
N THR A 90 9.70 0.32 -9.32
CA THR A 90 8.75 1.18 -8.61
C THR A 90 9.40 2.43 -8.01
N ALA A 91 10.65 2.33 -7.55
CA ALA A 91 11.38 3.46 -6.97
C ALA A 91 11.82 4.48 -8.03
N CYS A 92 11.91 4.08 -9.25
CA CYS A 92 12.29 4.96 -10.35
C CYS A 92 11.11 5.85 -10.77
#